data_ffffd44fc6d5dc75065da1028dd626f5
#
_entry.id   ffffd44fc6d5dc75065da1028dd626f5
#
_cell.length_a   1.000
_cell.length_b   1.000
_cell.length_c   1.000
_cell.angle_alpha   90.00
_cell.angle_beta   90.00
_cell.angle_gamma   90.00
#
_symmetry.space_group_name_H-M   'P 1'
#
loop_
_entity.id
_entity.type
_entity.pdbx_description
1 polymer ?
#
loop_
_entity_poly.entity_id
_entity_poly.type
_entity_poly.pdbx_seq_one_letter_code
_entity_poly.pdbx_strand_id
1 'polypeptide(L)'
;MEHAISFPALGLDFNINRVAVNLFGKDIYWYGIIICLGFVLAALYVNRRTKEFGVTSDNLMDCLIICVPVGIICARIYYVAFEWGYYSQHPNEIIAIWKGGIAIYGAVIGVVIALAVYSRIKKLSFTSLCDLAAFGLLIGQCIGRWGNFVNGEAHGGATSLPWGMSIDGASPVHPTFLYESLWNFVGFLVLHFYSK
;
A
#
# COMPACT_ATOMS: atom_id res chain seq x y z
N MET A 1 -16.06 -9.28 -12.84
CA MET A 1 -17.13 -8.74 -11.98
C MET A 1 -17.09 -7.22 -12.11
N GLU A 2 -18.18 -6.62 -12.55
CA GLU A 2 -18.32 -5.17 -12.68
C GLU A 2 -18.91 -4.63 -11.39
N HIS A 3 -18.45 -3.44 -10.99
CA HIS A 3 -19.01 -2.67 -9.88
C HIS A 3 -19.48 -1.33 -10.39
N ALA A 4 -20.68 -0.95 -9.97
CA ALA A 4 -21.21 0.38 -10.17
C ALA A 4 -20.81 1.25 -8.95
N ILE A 5 -19.89 2.19 -9.15
CA ILE A 5 -19.51 3.16 -8.12
C ILE A 5 -20.05 4.52 -8.54
N SER A 6 -20.82 5.14 -7.66
CA SER A 6 -21.42 6.45 -7.96
C SER A 6 -21.20 7.44 -6.80
N PHE A 7 -21.28 8.72 -7.15
CA PHE A 7 -21.36 9.84 -6.21
C PHE A 7 -22.67 10.56 -6.51
N PRO A 8 -23.79 10.12 -5.92
CA PRO A 8 -25.13 10.52 -6.36
C PRO A 8 -25.36 12.04 -6.33
N ALA A 9 -24.87 12.72 -5.28
CA ALA A 9 -25.04 14.19 -5.19
C ALA A 9 -24.14 14.98 -6.15
N LEU A 10 -23.11 14.36 -6.74
CA LEU A 10 -22.22 14.95 -7.73
C LEU A 10 -22.60 14.57 -9.16
N GLY A 11 -23.54 13.65 -9.34
CA GLY A 11 -23.95 13.14 -10.65
C GLY A 11 -22.84 12.36 -11.37
N LEU A 12 -21.93 11.72 -10.62
CA LEU A 12 -20.83 10.96 -11.18
C LEU A 12 -21.12 9.47 -11.04
N ASP A 13 -21.08 8.74 -12.15
CA ASP A 13 -21.32 7.29 -12.20
C ASP A 13 -20.18 6.60 -12.96
N PHE A 14 -19.65 5.53 -12.35
CA PHE A 14 -18.53 4.74 -12.88
C PHE A 14 -18.92 3.27 -12.90
N ASN A 15 -18.87 2.64 -14.07
CA ASN A 15 -18.95 1.18 -14.19
C ASN A 15 -17.52 0.63 -14.35
N ILE A 16 -17.03 -0.02 -13.33
CA ILE A 16 -15.63 -0.46 -13.26
C ILE A 16 -15.56 -1.98 -13.29
N ASN A 17 -14.88 -2.52 -14.31
CA ASN A 17 -14.49 -3.93 -14.30
C ASN A 17 -13.18 -4.06 -13.51
N ARG A 18 -13.19 -4.89 -12.46
CA ARG A 18 -11.96 -5.16 -11.66
C ARG A 18 -10.85 -5.81 -12.48
N VAL A 19 -11.22 -6.58 -13.50
CA VAL A 19 -10.26 -7.23 -14.39
C VAL A 19 -9.81 -6.23 -15.45
N ALA A 20 -8.51 -5.93 -15.47
CA ALA A 20 -7.89 -5.05 -16.46
C ALA A 20 -7.70 -5.78 -17.79
N VAL A 21 -7.16 -7.00 -17.74
CA VAL A 21 -6.92 -7.82 -18.91
C VAL A 21 -6.89 -9.30 -18.53
N ASN A 22 -7.37 -10.17 -19.43
CA ASN A 22 -7.18 -11.61 -19.30
C ASN A 22 -5.98 -12.03 -20.16
N LEU A 23 -4.97 -12.59 -19.53
CA LEU A 23 -3.75 -13.04 -20.21
C LEU A 23 -3.58 -14.54 -20.00
N PHE A 24 -3.59 -15.31 -21.10
CA PHE A 24 -3.45 -16.77 -21.08
C PHE A 24 -4.42 -17.49 -20.10
N GLY A 25 -5.67 -16.99 -20.01
CA GLY A 25 -6.69 -17.56 -19.12
C GLY A 25 -6.56 -17.17 -17.65
N LYS A 26 -5.66 -16.23 -17.31
CA LYS A 26 -5.52 -15.66 -15.98
C LYS A 26 -5.94 -14.19 -15.98
N ASP A 27 -6.78 -13.80 -15.04
CA ASP A 27 -7.22 -12.43 -14.88
C ASP A 27 -6.14 -11.61 -14.19
N ILE A 28 -5.77 -10.48 -14.80
CA ILE A 28 -4.93 -9.43 -14.21
C ILE A 28 -5.85 -8.32 -13.74
N TYR A 29 -5.78 -7.99 -12.46
CA TYR A 29 -6.64 -7.02 -11.82
C TYR A 29 -6.01 -5.64 -11.81
N TRP A 30 -6.83 -4.61 -11.98
CA TRP A 30 -6.41 -3.21 -11.87
C TRP A 30 -5.71 -2.91 -10.54
N TYR A 31 -6.18 -3.51 -9.45
CA TYR A 31 -5.56 -3.36 -8.14
C TYR A 31 -4.06 -3.68 -8.18
N GLY A 32 -3.68 -4.81 -8.77
CA GLY A 32 -2.27 -5.20 -8.91
C GLY A 32 -1.47 -4.21 -9.76
N ILE A 33 -2.04 -3.74 -10.88
CA ILE A 33 -1.40 -2.77 -11.76
C ILE A 33 -1.17 -1.44 -11.02
N ILE A 34 -2.17 -0.93 -10.29
CA ILE A 34 -2.10 0.32 -9.53
C ILE A 34 -1.03 0.21 -8.43
N ILE A 35 -0.99 -0.90 -7.68
CA ILE A 35 0.04 -1.13 -6.66
C ILE A 35 1.44 -1.17 -7.29
N CYS A 36 1.62 -1.92 -8.39
CA CYS A 36 2.90 -1.97 -9.10
C CYS A 36 3.33 -0.58 -9.60
N LEU A 37 2.41 0.18 -10.17
CA LEU A 37 2.67 1.55 -10.62
C LEU A 37 3.10 2.44 -9.46
N GLY A 38 2.37 2.38 -8.33
CA GLY A 38 2.69 3.13 -7.12
C GLY A 38 4.08 2.78 -6.59
N PHE A 39 4.41 1.48 -6.56
CA PHE A 39 5.72 1.00 -6.15
C PHE A 39 6.84 1.52 -7.06
N VAL A 40 6.67 1.42 -8.39
CA VAL A 40 7.67 1.87 -9.36
C VAL A 40 7.89 3.39 -9.25
N LEU A 41 6.81 4.19 -9.18
CA LEU A 41 6.91 5.64 -9.05
C LEU A 41 7.55 6.04 -7.71
N ALA A 42 7.22 5.37 -6.62
CA ALA A 42 7.87 5.55 -5.33
C ALA A 42 9.37 5.24 -5.39
N ALA A 43 9.75 4.10 -5.97
CA ALA A 43 11.15 3.69 -6.11
C ALA A 43 11.94 4.68 -6.99
N LEU A 44 11.38 5.12 -8.11
CA LEU A 44 12.01 6.11 -8.98
C LEU A 44 12.21 7.46 -8.29
N TYR A 45 11.21 7.94 -7.55
CA TYR A 45 11.32 9.18 -6.81
C TYR A 45 12.37 9.08 -5.71
N VAL A 46 12.30 8.03 -4.89
CA VAL A 46 13.27 7.79 -3.81
C VAL A 46 14.68 7.65 -4.35
N ASN A 47 14.86 6.93 -5.46
CA ASN A 47 16.16 6.77 -6.11
C ASN A 47 16.79 8.10 -6.54
N ARG A 48 15.97 9.06 -7.01
CA ARG A 48 16.45 10.41 -7.36
C ARG A 48 16.91 11.21 -6.15
N ARG A 49 16.39 10.89 -4.97
CA ARG A 49 16.66 11.60 -3.71
C ARG A 49 17.75 10.95 -2.86
N THR A 50 18.22 9.73 -3.20
CA THR A 50 19.18 8.96 -2.37
C THR A 50 20.43 9.77 -2.01
N LYS A 51 20.99 10.50 -2.97
CA LYS A 51 22.22 11.29 -2.77
C LYS A 51 22.05 12.39 -1.72
N GLU A 52 20.87 12.99 -1.63
CA GLU A 52 20.57 14.05 -0.65
C GLU A 52 20.59 13.51 0.78
N PHE A 53 20.34 12.22 0.96
CA PHE A 53 20.33 11.52 2.24
C PHE A 53 21.60 10.70 2.52
N GLY A 54 22.65 10.86 1.69
CA GLY A 54 23.90 10.14 1.85
C GLY A 54 23.80 8.63 1.56
N VAL A 55 22.81 8.22 0.75
CA VAL A 55 22.56 6.84 0.35
C VAL A 55 22.85 6.68 -1.13
N THR A 56 23.37 5.52 -1.56
CA THR A 56 23.57 5.21 -2.98
C THR A 56 22.35 4.51 -3.57
N SER A 57 22.21 4.52 -4.88
CA SER A 57 21.18 3.74 -5.58
C SER A 57 21.30 2.24 -5.31
N ASP A 58 22.53 1.72 -5.19
CA ASP A 58 22.76 0.30 -4.88
C ASP A 58 22.25 -0.04 -3.46
N ASN A 59 22.51 0.85 -2.48
CA ASN A 59 21.98 0.67 -1.14
C ASN A 59 20.44 0.70 -1.11
N LEU A 60 19.83 1.57 -1.93
CA LEU A 60 18.37 1.56 -2.07
C LEU A 60 17.86 0.24 -2.65
N MET A 61 18.51 -0.27 -3.70
CA MET A 61 18.13 -1.55 -4.29
C MET A 61 18.31 -2.71 -3.32
N ASP A 62 19.40 -2.75 -2.56
CA ASP A 62 19.59 -3.71 -1.49
C ASP A 62 18.44 -3.64 -0.46
N CYS A 63 18.07 -2.41 -0.03
CA CYS A 63 16.96 -2.21 0.89
C CYS A 63 15.63 -2.72 0.31
N LEU A 64 15.32 -2.46 -0.96
CA LEU A 64 14.08 -2.96 -1.59
C LEU A 64 14.06 -4.48 -1.66
N ILE A 65 15.17 -5.10 -2.07
CA ILE A 65 15.30 -6.57 -2.16
C ILE A 65 15.16 -7.25 -0.80
N ILE A 66 15.63 -6.60 0.27
CA ILE A 66 15.56 -7.15 1.63
C ILE A 66 14.22 -6.80 2.30
N CYS A 67 13.81 -5.53 2.28
CA CYS A 67 12.68 -5.05 3.06
C CYS A 67 11.34 -5.54 2.52
N VAL A 68 11.20 -5.73 1.19
CA VAL A 68 9.92 -6.21 0.62
C VAL A 68 9.61 -7.64 1.07
N PRO A 69 10.50 -8.64 0.90
CA PRO A 69 10.23 -9.99 1.40
C PRO A 69 10.10 -10.05 2.93
N VAL A 70 10.98 -9.36 3.66
CA VAL A 70 10.92 -9.31 5.14
C VAL A 70 9.60 -8.72 5.60
N GLY A 71 9.13 -7.63 4.97
CA GLY A 71 7.84 -7.02 5.28
C GLY A 71 6.68 -8.00 5.08
N ILE A 72 6.65 -8.72 3.96
CA ILE A 72 5.60 -9.72 3.67
C ILE A 72 5.63 -10.86 4.70
N ILE A 73 6.81 -11.39 4.99
CA ILE A 73 6.98 -12.50 5.95
C ILE A 73 6.53 -12.05 7.35
N CYS A 74 7.00 -10.89 7.81
CA CYS A 74 6.64 -10.35 9.12
C CYS A 74 5.16 -9.99 9.22
N ALA A 75 4.55 -9.46 8.14
CA ALA A 75 3.12 -9.22 8.08
C ALA A 75 2.31 -10.50 8.26
N ARG A 76 2.78 -11.60 7.65
CA ARG A 76 2.15 -12.92 7.80
C ARG A 76 2.35 -13.49 9.19
N ILE A 77 3.57 -13.46 9.72
CA ILE A 77 3.86 -13.95 11.07
C ILE A 77 2.99 -13.22 12.10
N TYR A 78 2.90 -11.88 11.99
CA TYR A 78 2.08 -11.07 12.89
C TYR A 78 0.61 -11.48 12.81
N TYR A 79 0.05 -11.59 11.62
CA TYR A 79 -1.34 -11.99 11.42
C TYR A 79 -1.63 -13.38 12.00
N VAL A 80 -0.78 -14.37 11.69
CA VAL A 80 -0.90 -15.74 12.20
C VAL A 80 -0.82 -15.79 13.72
N ALA A 81 0.07 -14.98 14.33
CA ALA A 81 0.20 -14.94 15.78
C ALA A 81 -1.06 -14.40 16.48
N PHE A 82 -1.72 -13.40 15.89
CA PHE A 82 -2.96 -12.84 16.43
C PHE A 82 -4.19 -13.72 16.17
N GLU A 83 -4.17 -14.52 15.09
CA GLU A 83 -5.22 -15.48 14.73
C GLU A 83 -4.83 -16.92 15.10
N TRP A 84 -4.02 -17.08 16.15
CA TRP A 84 -3.47 -18.39 16.54
C TRP A 84 -4.54 -19.44 16.85
N GLY A 85 -5.70 -19.01 17.34
CA GLY A 85 -6.84 -19.91 17.58
C GLY A 85 -7.29 -20.68 16.33
N TYR A 86 -7.24 -20.03 15.17
CA TYR A 86 -7.56 -20.65 13.88
C TYR A 86 -6.34 -21.44 13.33
N TYR A 87 -5.16 -20.82 13.30
CA TYR A 87 -3.99 -21.41 12.64
C TYR A 87 -3.38 -22.59 13.39
N SER A 88 -3.61 -22.71 14.71
CA SER A 88 -3.23 -23.91 15.47
C SER A 88 -3.97 -25.17 14.99
N GLN A 89 -5.17 -25.02 14.45
CA GLN A 89 -5.99 -26.10 13.89
C GLN A 89 -5.78 -26.29 12.38
N HIS A 90 -5.21 -25.30 11.69
CA HIS A 90 -4.99 -25.28 10.24
C HIS A 90 -3.54 -24.93 9.88
N PRO A 91 -2.52 -25.70 10.36
CA PRO A 91 -1.11 -25.33 10.20
C PRO A 91 -0.66 -25.24 8.73
N ASN A 92 -1.29 -25.99 7.83
CA ASN A 92 -1.00 -25.95 6.39
C ASN A 92 -1.36 -24.60 5.73
N GLU A 93 -2.19 -23.80 6.38
CA GLU A 93 -2.60 -22.49 5.87
C GLU A 93 -1.68 -21.35 6.36
N ILE A 94 -0.77 -21.61 7.31
CA ILE A 94 0.16 -20.59 7.84
C ILE A 94 0.94 -19.89 6.73
N ILE A 95 1.38 -20.63 5.71
CA ILE A 95 2.17 -20.07 4.59
C ILE A 95 1.31 -19.58 3.42
N ALA A 96 0.01 -19.77 3.45
CA ALA A 96 -0.90 -19.49 2.33
C ALA A 96 -1.25 -17.99 2.22
N ILE A 97 -0.27 -17.15 1.94
CA ILE A 97 -0.44 -15.69 1.78
C ILE A 97 -1.40 -15.31 0.63
N TRP A 98 -1.55 -16.18 -0.38
CA TRP A 98 -2.49 -15.98 -1.50
C TRP A 98 -3.97 -16.10 -1.12
N LYS A 99 -4.28 -16.60 0.08
CA LYS A 99 -5.62 -16.60 0.67
C LYS A 99 -5.93 -15.32 1.47
N GLY A 100 -4.99 -14.36 1.48
CA GLY A 100 -5.06 -13.17 2.34
C GLY A 100 -4.48 -13.41 3.73
N GLY A 101 -4.81 -12.54 4.67
CA GLY A 101 -4.34 -12.64 6.06
C GLY A 101 -2.90 -12.15 6.23
N ILE A 102 -2.69 -10.87 5.98
CA ILE A 102 -1.45 -10.13 6.25
C ILE A 102 -1.78 -8.89 7.10
N ALA A 103 -0.92 -8.54 8.05
CA ALA A 103 -1.11 -7.40 8.93
C ALA A 103 -0.04 -6.34 8.69
N ILE A 104 -0.48 -5.10 8.44
CA ILE A 104 0.41 -3.98 8.16
C ILE A 104 1.40 -3.70 9.30
N TYR A 105 0.99 -3.88 10.55
CA TYR A 105 1.88 -3.71 11.71
C TYR A 105 3.07 -4.65 11.68
N GLY A 106 2.86 -5.91 11.29
CA GLY A 106 3.94 -6.86 11.11
C GLY A 106 4.92 -6.43 10.03
N ALA A 107 4.42 -5.94 8.90
CA ALA A 107 5.26 -5.41 7.82
C ALA A 107 6.10 -4.23 8.30
N VAL A 108 5.51 -3.25 8.97
CA VAL A 108 6.21 -2.06 9.49
C VAL A 108 7.31 -2.45 10.47
N ILE A 109 7.00 -3.31 11.44
CA ILE A 109 7.97 -3.79 12.43
C ILE A 109 9.13 -4.50 11.72
N GLY A 110 8.82 -5.43 10.80
CA GLY A 110 9.84 -6.17 10.06
C GLY A 110 10.75 -5.28 9.23
N VAL A 111 10.18 -4.31 8.51
CA VAL A 111 10.94 -3.36 7.69
C VAL A 111 11.81 -2.45 8.56
N VAL A 112 11.30 -1.93 9.68
CA VAL A 112 12.09 -1.10 10.61
C VAL A 112 13.29 -1.88 11.16
N ILE A 113 13.10 -3.13 11.56
CA ILE A 113 14.18 -4.00 12.01
C ILE A 113 15.19 -4.25 10.89
N ALA A 114 14.73 -4.57 9.68
CA ALA A 114 15.60 -4.81 8.53
C ALA A 114 16.44 -3.58 8.19
N LEU A 115 15.83 -2.38 8.16
CA LEU A 115 16.54 -1.12 7.93
C LEU A 115 17.55 -0.83 9.04
N ALA A 116 17.22 -1.09 10.30
CA ALA A 116 18.13 -0.91 11.43
C ALA A 116 19.36 -1.83 11.34
N VAL A 117 19.16 -3.09 10.98
CA VAL A 117 20.24 -4.05 10.77
C VAL A 117 21.09 -3.65 9.55
N TYR A 118 20.45 -3.34 8.41
CA TYR A 118 21.12 -2.95 7.19
C TYR A 118 21.96 -1.67 7.40
N SER A 119 21.40 -0.66 8.07
CA SER A 119 22.11 0.59 8.36
C SER A 119 23.41 0.36 9.16
N ARG A 120 23.37 -0.55 10.14
CA ARG A 120 24.56 -0.91 10.93
C ARG A 120 25.60 -1.65 10.11
N ILE A 121 25.20 -2.61 9.28
CA ILE A 121 26.12 -3.39 8.44
C ILE A 121 26.83 -2.48 7.42
N LYS A 122 26.06 -1.61 6.74
CA LYS A 122 26.59 -0.72 5.69
C LYS A 122 27.13 0.61 6.23
N LYS A 123 27.05 0.84 7.55
CA LYS A 123 27.47 2.09 8.23
C LYS A 123 26.75 3.33 7.67
N LEU A 124 25.47 3.18 7.36
CA LEU A 124 24.59 4.25 6.90
C LEU A 124 23.79 4.84 8.06
N SER A 125 23.29 6.06 7.89
CA SER A 125 22.35 6.66 8.84
C SER A 125 21.01 5.92 8.77
N PHE A 126 20.56 5.38 9.90
CA PHE A 126 19.24 4.75 10.01
C PHE A 126 18.11 5.75 9.73
N THR A 127 18.23 6.97 10.25
CA THR A 127 17.22 8.03 10.04
C THR A 127 17.11 8.40 8.57
N SER A 128 18.23 8.50 7.85
CA SER A 128 18.23 8.77 6.40
C SER A 128 17.50 7.68 5.61
N LEU A 129 17.63 6.41 6.00
CA LEU A 129 16.89 5.31 5.38
C LEU A 129 15.40 5.38 5.71
N CYS A 130 15.04 5.75 6.95
CA CYS A 130 13.65 5.96 7.35
C CYS A 130 13.00 7.14 6.61
N ASP A 131 13.73 8.24 6.44
CA ASP A 131 13.24 9.41 5.69
C ASP A 131 12.96 9.05 4.23
N LEU A 132 13.86 8.32 3.58
CA LEU A 132 13.65 7.80 2.23
C LEU A 132 12.47 6.84 2.16
N ALA A 133 12.31 5.96 3.15
CA ALA A 133 11.18 5.03 3.23
C ALA A 133 9.85 5.78 3.42
N ALA A 134 9.84 6.88 4.18
CA ALA A 134 8.64 7.71 4.38
C ALA A 134 8.13 8.30 3.06
N PHE A 135 9.01 8.81 2.19
CA PHE A 135 8.61 9.25 0.84
C PHE A 135 8.01 8.11 0.03
N GLY A 136 8.65 6.95 0.04
CA GLY A 136 8.17 5.76 -0.67
C GLY A 136 6.79 5.33 -0.19
N LEU A 137 6.56 5.30 1.12
CA LEU A 137 5.28 4.96 1.74
C LEU A 137 4.17 5.95 1.33
N LEU A 138 4.42 7.26 1.43
CA LEU A 138 3.41 8.27 1.11
C LEU A 138 3.00 8.20 -0.37
N ILE A 139 3.95 8.03 -1.30
CA ILE A 139 3.66 7.87 -2.72
C ILE A 139 2.90 6.57 -2.96
N GLY A 140 3.39 5.46 -2.40
CA GLY A 140 2.78 4.14 -2.57
C GLY A 140 1.36 4.09 -2.03
N GLN A 141 1.11 4.64 -0.84
CA GLN A 141 -0.23 4.71 -0.26
C GLN A 141 -1.16 5.65 -1.03
N CYS A 142 -0.68 6.83 -1.42
CA CYS A 142 -1.45 7.79 -2.21
C CYS A 142 -2.02 7.14 -3.48
N ILE A 143 -1.18 6.40 -4.21
CA ILE A 143 -1.58 5.73 -5.45
C ILE A 143 -2.35 4.44 -5.15
N GLY A 144 -1.89 3.67 -4.16
CA GLY A 144 -2.49 2.37 -3.82
C GLY A 144 -3.95 2.45 -3.39
N ARG A 145 -4.36 3.55 -2.74
CA ARG A 145 -5.77 3.77 -2.35
C ARG A 145 -6.74 3.81 -3.52
N TRP A 146 -6.30 4.16 -4.72
CA TRP A 146 -7.11 4.06 -5.93
C TRP A 146 -7.41 2.61 -6.33
N GLY A 147 -6.57 1.66 -5.91
CA GLY A 147 -6.89 0.24 -6.04
C GLY A 147 -8.11 -0.17 -5.21
N ASN A 148 -8.26 0.35 -3.99
CA ASN A 148 -9.46 0.12 -3.18
C ASN A 148 -10.71 0.72 -3.85
N PHE A 149 -10.60 1.88 -4.48
CA PHE A 149 -11.70 2.47 -5.26
C PHE A 149 -12.15 1.52 -6.38
N VAL A 150 -11.21 1.02 -7.18
CA VAL A 150 -11.52 0.10 -8.27
C VAL A 150 -12.15 -1.21 -7.77
N ASN A 151 -11.74 -1.67 -6.59
CA ASN A 151 -12.31 -2.87 -5.99
C ASN A 151 -13.65 -2.62 -5.25
N GLY A 152 -14.05 -1.37 -5.03
CA GLY A 152 -15.23 -1.03 -4.23
C GLY A 152 -15.08 -1.48 -2.77
N GLU A 153 -13.89 -1.42 -2.20
CA GLU A 153 -13.58 -1.92 -0.85
C GLU A 153 -12.91 -0.86 0.03
N ALA A 154 -12.72 -1.18 1.32
CA ALA A 154 -12.05 -0.30 2.29
C ALA A 154 -12.66 1.11 2.36
N HIS A 155 -13.97 1.19 2.35
CA HIS A 155 -14.76 2.41 2.53
C HIS A 155 -15.11 2.63 4.02
N GLY A 156 -15.52 3.85 4.36
CA GLY A 156 -15.97 4.19 5.71
C GLY A 156 -17.43 3.80 5.98
N GLY A 157 -17.96 4.30 7.10
CA GLY A 157 -19.36 4.12 7.48
C GLY A 157 -20.32 4.93 6.60
N ALA A 158 -21.63 4.76 6.83
CA ALA A 158 -22.67 5.50 6.13
C ALA A 158 -22.52 7.02 6.31
N THR A 159 -22.82 7.79 5.26
CA THR A 159 -22.71 9.25 5.29
C THR A 159 -23.80 9.93 4.48
N SER A 160 -24.21 11.12 4.90
CA SER A 160 -25.08 12.02 4.16
C SER A 160 -24.34 13.17 3.48
N LEU A 161 -23.00 13.15 3.50
CA LEU A 161 -22.21 14.21 2.88
C LEU A 161 -22.36 14.21 1.36
N PRO A 162 -22.28 15.39 0.70
CA PRO A 162 -22.52 15.49 -0.75
C PRO A 162 -21.51 14.73 -1.61
N TRP A 163 -20.36 14.32 -1.06
CA TRP A 163 -19.37 13.47 -1.72
C TRP A 163 -19.41 12.00 -1.25
N GLY A 164 -20.52 11.59 -0.63
CA GLY A 164 -20.75 10.18 -0.27
C GLY A 164 -20.71 9.29 -1.52
N MET A 165 -20.02 8.15 -1.41
CA MET A 165 -19.83 7.16 -2.48
C MET A 165 -20.80 6.01 -2.29
N SER A 166 -21.60 5.68 -3.31
CA SER A 166 -22.45 4.50 -3.35
C SER A 166 -21.76 3.41 -4.17
N ILE A 167 -21.82 2.17 -3.69
CA ILE A 167 -21.26 0.99 -4.34
C ILE A 167 -22.41 0.05 -4.62
N ASP A 168 -22.61 -0.34 -5.88
CA ASP A 168 -23.64 -1.26 -6.36
C ASP A 168 -25.05 -0.84 -5.90
N GLY A 169 -25.32 0.48 -5.85
CA GLY A 169 -26.60 1.04 -5.43
C GLY A 169 -26.88 1.02 -3.93
N ALA A 170 -25.87 0.67 -3.10
CA ALA A 170 -26.00 0.72 -1.64
C ALA A 170 -26.06 2.16 -1.12
N SER A 171 -26.43 2.31 0.16
CA SER A 171 -26.42 3.63 0.82
C SER A 171 -25.05 4.28 0.79
N PRO A 172 -24.96 5.62 0.59
CA PRO A 172 -23.68 6.30 0.50
C PRO A 172 -22.80 6.13 1.73
N VAL A 173 -21.52 5.88 1.50
CA VAL A 173 -20.47 5.69 2.52
C VAL A 173 -19.34 6.71 2.34
N HIS A 174 -18.53 6.90 3.37
CA HIS A 174 -17.35 7.76 3.28
C HIS A 174 -16.33 7.18 2.29
N PRO A 175 -15.88 7.93 1.26
CA PRO A 175 -14.85 7.51 0.32
C PRO A 175 -13.46 7.64 0.96
N THR A 176 -13.14 6.74 1.90
CA THR A 176 -11.89 6.80 2.68
C THR A 176 -10.66 6.65 1.80
N PHE A 177 -10.76 5.97 0.66
CA PHE A 177 -9.70 5.89 -0.33
C PHE A 177 -9.22 7.28 -0.76
N LEU A 178 -10.18 8.19 -1.01
CA LEU A 178 -9.90 9.56 -1.44
C LEU A 178 -9.28 10.39 -0.31
N TYR A 179 -9.84 10.26 0.92
CA TYR A 179 -9.33 10.99 2.08
C TYR A 179 -7.87 10.61 2.36
N GLU A 180 -7.58 9.31 2.37
CA GLU A 180 -6.23 8.83 2.64
C GLU A 180 -5.27 9.14 1.49
N SER A 181 -5.74 9.05 0.23
CA SER A 181 -4.92 9.43 -0.94
C SER A 181 -4.53 10.90 -0.87
N LEU A 182 -5.48 11.80 -0.61
CA LEU A 182 -5.22 13.24 -0.49
C LEU A 182 -4.31 13.55 0.72
N TRP A 183 -4.55 12.92 1.86
CA TRP A 183 -3.72 13.10 3.06
C TRP A 183 -2.28 12.68 2.82
N ASN A 184 -2.07 11.50 2.21
CA ASN A 184 -0.74 11.03 1.86
C ASN A 184 -0.06 11.93 0.82
N PHE A 185 -0.82 12.46 -0.16
CA PHE A 185 -0.29 13.41 -1.14
C PHE A 185 0.16 14.72 -0.49
N VAL A 186 -0.66 15.28 0.40
CA VAL A 186 -0.30 16.49 1.17
C VAL A 186 0.93 16.22 2.04
N GLY A 187 0.95 15.09 2.76
CA GLY A 187 2.11 14.67 3.55
C GLY A 187 3.38 14.55 2.70
N PHE A 188 3.27 13.96 1.51
CA PHE A 188 4.36 13.88 0.56
C PHE A 188 4.87 15.29 0.16
N LEU A 189 3.98 16.21 -0.19
CA LEU A 189 4.36 17.58 -0.55
C LEU A 189 5.06 18.31 0.61
N VAL A 190 4.50 18.20 1.82
CA VAL A 190 5.10 18.80 3.02
C VAL A 190 6.53 18.29 3.21
N LEU A 191 6.73 16.96 3.19
CA LEU A 191 8.07 16.38 3.34
C LEU A 191 8.99 16.76 2.18
N HIS A 192 8.48 16.80 0.94
CA HIS A 192 9.26 17.18 -0.23
C HIS A 192 9.84 18.60 -0.13
N PHE A 193 9.03 19.56 0.32
CA PHE A 193 9.47 20.93 0.46
C PHE A 193 10.29 21.18 1.73
N TYR A 194 9.96 20.51 2.83
CA TYR A 194 10.66 20.66 4.10
C TYR A 194 12.05 20.05 4.09
N SER A 195 12.28 18.98 3.29
CA SER A 195 13.56 18.27 3.22
C SER A 195 14.51 18.80 2.14
N LYS A 196 14.21 19.95 1.55
CA LYS A 196 15.11 20.71 0.66
C LYS A 196 15.89 21.76 1.45
#